data_ad9d89c732b7612fa57ca6c34fb52678
#
_entry.id   ad9d89c732b7612fa57ca6c34fb52678
#
_cell.length_a   1.000
_cell.length_b   1.000
_cell.length_c   1.000
_cell.angle_alpha   90.00
_cell.angle_beta   90.00
_cell.angle_gamma   90.00
#
_symmetry.space_group_name_H-M   'P 1'
#
loop_
_entity.id
_entity.type
_entity.pdbx_description
1 polymer ?
#
loop_
_entity_poly.entity_id
_entity_poly.type
_entity_poly.pdbx_seq_one_letter_code
_entity_poly.pdbx_strand_id
1 'polypeptide(L)'
;MAASLTGAQAALIITEVMSSSGAGGTPDWFEVTNTGTSAVDITGFNFDDGSFNFNFSVPLVGVTSIAAGQSVVFIETSTPVATIADFRTFWGGSATSAVIGSYTGSGVGMSSIEDGASIFDTSEIRVAKVDFGAATTGSSFGYDLASYPNQNGFGGISVNGSNGAFISANALGNIGSPGVAIFPSEVPEPSRLGFLGLSFIILLFTRSRR
;
A
#
# COMPACT_ATOMS: atom_id res chain seq x y z
N MET A 1 32.97 -2.81 18.77
CA MET A 1 32.07 -2.01 17.94
C MET A 1 30.71 -2.68 17.98
N ALA A 2 29.74 -2.06 18.62
CA ALA A 2 28.35 -2.56 18.61
C ALA A 2 27.75 -2.23 17.24
N ALA A 3 27.30 -3.24 16.52
CA ALA A 3 26.51 -3.06 15.34
C ALA A 3 25.15 -2.46 15.77
N SER A 4 24.87 -1.23 15.36
CA SER A 4 23.54 -0.64 15.49
C SER A 4 22.62 -1.45 14.60
N LEU A 5 21.77 -2.28 15.19
CA LEU A 5 20.59 -2.81 14.51
C LEU A 5 19.68 -1.61 14.27
N THR A 6 19.75 -1.03 13.09
CA THR A 6 18.68 -0.15 12.60
C THR A 6 17.46 -1.05 12.46
N GLY A 7 16.59 -1.01 13.47
CA GLY A 7 15.27 -1.66 13.38
C GLY A 7 14.59 -1.16 12.10
N ALA A 8 14.00 -2.06 11.33
CA ALA A 8 13.18 -1.68 10.19
C ALA A 8 12.09 -0.73 10.70
N GLN A 9 12.16 0.52 10.26
CA GLN A 9 11.21 1.54 10.65
C GLN A 9 9.86 1.19 10.04
N ALA A 10 8.78 1.38 10.81
CA ALA A 10 7.44 1.22 10.28
C ALA A 10 7.29 2.13 9.05
N ALA A 11 6.92 1.55 7.93
CA ALA A 11 6.72 2.26 6.69
C ALA A 11 5.29 2.02 6.21
N LEU A 12 4.48 3.08 6.20
CA LEU A 12 3.19 3.05 5.53
C LEU A 12 3.40 3.33 4.06
N ILE A 13 2.83 2.49 3.21
CA ILE A 13 2.81 2.70 1.77
C ILE A 13 1.37 2.57 1.26
N ILE A 14 1.03 3.34 0.23
CA ILE A 14 -0.21 3.13 -0.51
C ILE A 14 0.04 2.03 -1.51
N THR A 15 -0.71 0.94 -1.41
CA THR A 15 -0.51 -0.28 -2.22
C THR A 15 -1.51 -0.41 -3.34
N GLU A 16 -2.66 0.25 -3.25
CA GLU A 16 -3.68 0.19 -4.27
C GLU A 16 -4.55 1.45 -4.27
N VAL A 17 -5.04 1.85 -5.43
CA VAL A 17 -5.98 2.97 -5.62
C VAL A 17 -7.02 2.60 -6.67
N MET A 18 -8.29 2.87 -6.40
CA MET A 18 -9.40 2.77 -7.34
C MET A 18 -10.11 4.12 -7.44
N SER A 19 -9.88 4.83 -8.54
CA SER A 19 -10.51 6.13 -8.83
C SER A 19 -11.60 6.06 -9.89
N SER A 20 -11.95 4.86 -10.38
CA SER A 20 -12.99 4.67 -11.38
C SER A 20 -13.51 3.24 -11.40
N SER A 21 -14.45 2.90 -10.54
CA SER A 21 -15.09 1.57 -10.56
C SER A 21 -16.26 1.45 -11.55
N GLY A 22 -16.63 2.53 -12.23
CA GLY A 22 -17.71 2.55 -13.23
C GLY A 22 -19.11 2.71 -12.63
N ALA A 23 -20.08 2.85 -13.49
CA ALA A 23 -21.49 3.04 -13.09
C ALA A 23 -22.01 1.80 -12.32
N GLY A 24 -22.50 2.01 -11.11
CA GLY A 24 -22.94 0.94 -10.22
C GLY A 24 -21.80 0.22 -9.50
N GLY A 25 -20.58 0.72 -9.61
CA GLY A 25 -19.41 0.27 -8.85
C GLY A 25 -19.37 0.78 -7.42
N THR A 26 -18.21 0.63 -6.78
CA THR A 26 -17.95 1.19 -5.45
C THR A 26 -17.59 2.68 -5.55
N PRO A 27 -17.71 3.46 -4.46
CA PRO A 27 -17.00 4.73 -4.35
C PRO A 27 -15.50 4.53 -4.52
N ASP A 28 -14.78 5.62 -4.70
CA ASP A 28 -13.33 5.63 -4.75
C ASP A 28 -12.73 5.12 -3.44
N TRP A 29 -11.59 4.46 -3.55
CA TRP A 29 -10.90 3.90 -2.38
C TRP A 29 -9.41 3.75 -2.63
N PHE A 30 -8.65 3.69 -1.56
CA PHE A 30 -7.24 3.33 -1.59
C PHE A 30 -6.90 2.37 -0.46
N GLU A 31 -5.79 1.65 -0.63
CA GLU A 31 -5.27 0.73 0.37
C GLU A 31 -3.92 1.20 0.88
N VAL A 32 -3.73 1.07 2.20
CA VAL A 32 -2.47 1.36 2.90
C VAL A 32 -1.96 0.09 3.54
N THR A 33 -0.70 -0.22 3.31
CA THR A 33 -0.04 -1.35 3.95
C THR A 33 1.10 -0.89 4.84
N ASN A 34 1.16 -1.45 6.03
CA ASN A 34 2.29 -1.29 6.93
C ASN A 34 3.35 -2.36 6.64
N THR A 35 4.43 -1.97 5.97
CA THR A 35 5.56 -2.86 5.63
C THR A 35 6.59 -2.98 6.75
N GLY A 36 6.40 -2.28 7.86
CA GLY A 36 7.26 -2.35 9.03
C GLY A 36 7.03 -3.60 9.88
N THR A 37 7.83 -3.73 10.92
CA THR A 37 7.81 -4.88 11.86
C THR A 37 7.00 -4.63 13.13
N SER A 38 6.43 -3.44 13.30
CA SER A 38 5.57 -3.05 14.42
C SER A 38 4.31 -2.35 13.95
N ALA A 39 3.26 -2.35 14.77
CA ALA A 39 2.05 -1.62 14.48
C ALA A 39 2.30 -0.10 14.42
N VAL A 40 1.59 0.59 13.55
CA VAL A 40 1.58 2.05 13.42
C VAL A 40 0.25 2.58 13.94
N ASP A 41 0.30 3.51 14.89
CA ASP A 41 -0.86 4.31 15.28
C ASP A 41 -1.12 5.38 14.21
N ILE A 42 -2.30 5.35 13.63
CA ILE A 42 -2.76 6.30 12.60
C ILE A 42 -3.89 7.20 13.09
N THR A 43 -4.10 7.26 14.41
CA THR A 43 -5.11 8.14 14.99
C THR A 43 -4.84 9.60 14.61
N GLY A 44 -5.82 10.25 13.99
CA GLY A 44 -5.69 11.63 13.53
C GLY A 44 -4.91 11.84 12.24
N PHE A 45 -4.59 10.78 11.50
CA PHE A 45 -4.02 10.91 10.16
C PHE A 45 -5.06 11.44 9.17
N ASN A 46 -4.58 12.10 8.14
CA ASN A 46 -5.39 12.72 7.10
C ASN A 46 -5.02 12.18 5.71
N PHE A 47 -6.01 12.24 4.82
CA PHE A 47 -5.88 11.93 3.39
C PHE A 47 -6.03 13.19 2.56
N ASP A 48 -5.26 13.29 1.48
CA ASP A 48 -5.42 14.28 0.43
C ASP A 48 -5.18 13.63 -0.95
N ASP A 49 -5.81 14.16 -1.97
CA ASP A 49 -5.68 13.73 -3.36
C ASP A 49 -4.41 14.29 -4.04
N GLY A 50 -4.45 14.51 -5.34
CA GLY A 50 -3.35 15.04 -6.16
C GLY A 50 -2.87 16.44 -5.82
N SER A 51 -3.52 17.15 -4.90
CA SER A 51 -3.00 18.42 -4.41
C SER A 51 -1.80 18.25 -3.49
N PHE A 52 -1.70 17.07 -2.82
CA PHE A 52 -0.64 16.69 -1.89
C PHE A 52 -0.37 17.74 -0.80
N ASN A 53 -1.42 18.39 -0.33
CA ASN A 53 -1.37 19.53 0.58
C ASN A 53 -2.23 19.29 1.81
N PHE A 54 -1.59 19.22 2.98
CA PHE A 54 -2.27 18.98 4.26
C PHE A 54 -3.44 19.94 4.50
N ASN A 55 -3.36 21.20 4.07
CA ASN A 55 -4.42 22.18 4.30
C ASN A 55 -5.76 21.84 3.60
N PHE A 56 -5.74 20.94 2.63
CA PHE A 56 -6.94 20.47 1.93
C PHE A 56 -7.35 19.05 2.35
N SER A 57 -6.51 18.40 3.15
CA SER A 57 -6.72 17.01 3.57
C SER A 57 -7.93 16.85 4.48
N VAL A 58 -8.47 15.63 4.50
CA VAL A 58 -9.59 15.22 5.34
C VAL A 58 -9.18 14.08 6.27
N PRO A 59 -9.79 13.96 7.48
CA PRO A 59 -9.44 12.90 8.42
C PRO A 59 -9.72 11.50 7.89
N LEU A 60 -8.80 10.57 8.14
CA LEU A 60 -9.05 9.14 8.07
C LEU A 60 -9.80 8.70 9.33
N VAL A 61 -10.88 7.94 9.16
CA VAL A 61 -11.74 7.50 10.28
C VAL A 61 -12.04 6.00 10.22
N GLY A 62 -12.41 5.44 11.38
CA GLY A 62 -12.81 4.03 11.50
C GLY A 62 -11.68 3.06 11.76
N VAL A 63 -10.41 3.47 11.57
CA VAL A 63 -9.21 2.68 11.90
C VAL A 63 -8.23 3.58 12.64
N THR A 64 -7.66 3.08 13.71
CA THR A 64 -6.69 3.83 14.54
C THR A 64 -5.30 3.21 14.52
N SER A 65 -5.14 1.97 14.03
CA SER A 65 -3.85 1.29 14.00
C SER A 65 -3.77 0.32 12.84
N ILE A 66 -2.60 0.21 12.23
CA ILE A 66 -2.28 -0.78 11.18
C ILE A 66 -1.16 -1.68 11.70
N ALA A 67 -1.46 -2.97 11.91
CA ALA A 67 -0.49 -3.94 12.40
C ALA A 67 0.65 -4.16 11.38
N ALA A 68 1.77 -4.71 11.85
CA ALA A 68 2.86 -5.12 10.96
C ALA A 68 2.37 -6.07 9.86
N GLY A 69 2.66 -5.76 8.60
CA GLY A 69 2.23 -6.53 7.43
C GLY A 69 0.75 -6.42 7.08
N GLN A 70 -0.02 -5.60 7.78
CA GLN A 70 -1.46 -5.46 7.53
C GLN A 70 -1.72 -4.43 6.42
N SER A 71 -2.70 -4.76 5.56
CA SER A 71 -3.35 -3.84 4.63
C SER A 71 -4.68 -3.36 5.19
N VAL A 72 -4.99 -2.08 4.98
CA VAL A 72 -6.23 -1.42 5.38
C VAL A 72 -6.77 -0.62 4.18
N VAL A 73 -8.05 -0.81 3.88
CA VAL A 73 -8.74 -0.06 2.82
C VAL A 73 -9.43 1.16 3.41
N PHE A 74 -9.34 2.31 2.75
CA PHE A 74 -10.11 3.52 3.07
C PHE A 74 -11.04 3.86 1.91
N ILE A 75 -12.32 4.00 2.19
CA ILE A 75 -13.38 4.24 1.19
C ILE A 75 -13.91 5.66 1.32
N GLU A 76 -14.10 6.33 0.19
CA GLU A 76 -14.79 7.62 0.13
C GLU A 76 -16.26 7.47 0.50
N THR A 77 -16.68 8.02 1.64
CA THR A 77 -18.09 7.98 2.04
C THR A 77 -18.41 8.89 3.23
N SER A 78 -19.63 9.41 3.25
CA SER A 78 -20.24 10.05 4.43
C SER A 78 -21.12 9.09 5.24
N THR A 79 -21.34 7.85 4.77
CA THR A 79 -22.18 6.82 5.40
C THR A 79 -21.46 5.49 5.56
N PRO A 80 -20.38 5.43 6.38
CA PRO A 80 -19.40 4.35 6.37
C PRO A 80 -19.99 2.96 6.64
N VAL A 81 -20.98 2.85 7.55
CA VAL A 81 -21.53 1.53 7.92
C VAL A 81 -22.16 0.83 6.71
N ALA A 82 -23.03 1.53 5.98
CA ALA A 82 -23.69 0.98 4.79
C ALA A 82 -22.66 0.75 3.65
N THR A 83 -21.84 1.75 3.37
CA THR A 83 -20.87 1.68 2.26
C THR A 83 -19.84 0.56 2.45
N ILE A 84 -19.37 0.31 3.66
CA ILE A 84 -18.44 -0.80 3.96
C ILE A 84 -19.13 -2.16 3.74
N ALA A 85 -20.38 -2.31 4.13
CA ALA A 85 -21.14 -3.53 3.90
C ALA A 85 -21.35 -3.81 2.41
N ASP A 86 -21.72 -2.76 1.65
CA ASP A 86 -21.89 -2.83 0.19
C ASP A 86 -20.55 -3.13 -0.51
N PHE A 87 -19.46 -2.51 -0.08
CA PHE A 87 -18.13 -2.76 -0.60
C PHE A 87 -17.70 -4.22 -0.42
N ARG A 88 -17.92 -4.80 0.75
CA ARG A 88 -17.63 -6.21 1.01
C ARG A 88 -18.46 -7.14 0.14
N THR A 89 -19.73 -6.81 -0.07
CA THR A 89 -20.62 -7.58 -0.93
C THR A 89 -20.20 -7.45 -2.40
N PHE A 90 -19.84 -6.26 -2.83
CA PHE A 90 -19.40 -5.98 -4.19
C PHE A 90 -18.13 -6.75 -4.55
N TRP A 91 -17.11 -6.63 -3.73
CA TRP A 91 -15.81 -7.24 -4.01
C TRP A 91 -15.78 -8.74 -3.71
N GLY A 92 -16.34 -9.20 -2.59
CA GLY A 92 -16.15 -10.58 -2.12
C GLY A 92 -14.67 -10.84 -1.76
N GLY A 93 -14.21 -12.07 -1.92
CA GLY A 93 -12.81 -12.45 -1.75
C GLY A 93 -12.17 -11.90 -0.46
N SER A 94 -10.96 -11.37 -0.56
CA SER A 94 -10.21 -10.78 0.58
C SER A 94 -10.93 -9.58 1.21
N ALA A 95 -11.72 -8.83 0.44
CA ALA A 95 -12.45 -7.67 0.95
C ALA A 95 -13.48 -8.03 2.05
N THR A 96 -13.95 -9.27 2.10
CA THR A 96 -14.92 -9.72 3.13
C THR A 96 -14.36 -9.65 4.55
N SER A 97 -13.07 -9.87 4.72
CA SER A 97 -12.34 -9.82 6.01
C SER A 97 -11.40 -8.62 6.14
N ALA A 98 -11.29 -7.78 5.13
CA ALA A 98 -10.43 -6.60 5.16
C ALA A 98 -10.80 -5.67 6.31
N VAL A 99 -9.80 -5.04 6.92
CA VAL A 99 -10.00 -3.90 7.79
C VAL A 99 -10.28 -2.70 6.91
N ILE A 100 -11.39 -2.01 7.16
CA ILE A 100 -11.87 -0.93 6.30
C ILE A 100 -12.18 0.30 7.14
N GLY A 101 -11.56 1.41 6.80
CA GLY A 101 -11.88 2.75 7.25
C GLY A 101 -12.55 3.57 6.17
N SER A 102 -12.69 4.86 6.39
CA SER A 102 -13.30 5.78 5.43
C SER A 102 -12.70 7.18 5.52
N TYR A 103 -12.99 7.98 4.50
CA TYR A 103 -12.76 9.42 4.47
C TYR A 103 -13.95 10.08 3.74
N THR A 104 -14.12 11.39 3.91
CA THR A 104 -15.13 12.14 3.18
C THR A 104 -14.54 12.71 1.89
N GLY A 105 -15.23 12.57 0.75
CA GLY A 105 -14.75 13.07 -0.54
C GLY A 105 -14.88 14.59 -0.74
N SER A 106 -15.23 15.34 0.31
CA SER A 106 -15.41 16.79 0.19
C SER A 106 -14.10 17.52 -0.09
N GLY A 107 -13.81 17.77 -1.35
CA GLY A 107 -12.62 18.48 -1.83
C GLY A 107 -11.39 17.60 -2.05
N VAL A 108 -11.51 16.29 -1.87
CA VAL A 108 -10.42 15.30 -2.04
C VAL A 108 -10.87 14.06 -2.82
N GLY A 109 -11.83 14.20 -3.74
CA GLY A 109 -12.28 13.10 -4.59
C GLY A 109 -11.26 12.77 -5.68
N MET A 110 -10.90 11.51 -5.81
CA MET A 110 -9.90 11.08 -6.79
C MET A 110 -10.42 11.14 -8.22
N SER A 111 -9.70 11.86 -9.09
CA SER A 111 -10.04 11.99 -10.51
C SER A 111 -9.74 10.71 -11.30
N SER A 112 -10.59 10.39 -12.27
CA SER A 112 -10.33 9.28 -13.19
C SER A 112 -9.40 9.61 -14.36
N ILE A 113 -8.99 10.87 -14.51
CA ILE A 113 -8.12 11.29 -15.62
C ILE A 113 -6.65 11.27 -15.21
N GLU A 114 -6.34 11.91 -14.09
CA GLU A 114 -5.00 12.01 -13.51
C GLU A 114 -5.16 12.54 -12.09
N ASP A 115 -4.49 11.90 -11.12
CA ASP A 115 -4.56 12.31 -9.73
C ASP A 115 -3.47 11.63 -8.88
N GLY A 116 -3.64 11.69 -7.56
CA GLY A 116 -2.80 11.03 -6.59
C GLY A 116 -3.53 10.70 -5.30
N ALA A 117 -2.80 10.10 -4.39
CA ALA A 117 -3.25 9.82 -3.03
C ALA A 117 -2.09 10.06 -2.08
N SER A 118 -2.33 10.77 -0.99
CA SER A 118 -1.31 11.02 0.03
C SER A 118 -1.89 10.95 1.44
N ILE A 119 -1.05 10.54 2.39
CA ILE A 119 -1.38 10.43 3.80
C ILE A 119 -0.45 11.32 4.59
N PHE A 120 -1.01 12.07 5.52
CA PHE A 120 -0.30 12.93 6.45
C PHE A 120 -0.51 12.45 7.88
N ASP A 121 0.54 12.54 8.69
CA ASP A 121 0.46 12.29 10.13
C ASP A 121 -0.05 13.53 10.91
N THR A 122 -0.14 13.38 12.22
CA THR A 122 -0.59 14.46 13.13
C THR A 122 0.39 15.64 13.24
N SER A 123 1.59 15.52 12.68
CA SER A 123 2.58 16.60 12.57
C SER A 123 2.55 17.26 11.19
N GLU A 124 1.52 16.96 10.37
CA GLU A 124 1.37 17.46 9.00
C GLU A 124 2.47 16.96 8.04
N ILE A 125 3.20 15.92 8.46
CA ILE A 125 4.24 15.31 7.64
C ILE A 125 3.60 14.26 6.72
N ARG A 126 3.87 14.35 5.42
CA ARG A 126 3.42 13.35 4.47
C ARG A 126 4.20 12.05 4.64
N VAL A 127 3.51 10.98 5.03
CA VAL A 127 4.09 9.65 5.32
C VAL A 127 3.98 8.67 4.16
N ALA A 128 3.03 8.87 3.26
CA ALA A 128 2.87 8.06 2.04
C ALA A 128 2.30 8.91 0.91
N LYS A 129 2.68 8.58 -0.33
CA LYS A 129 2.19 9.25 -1.54
C LYS A 129 2.30 8.31 -2.75
N VAL A 130 1.31 8.38 -3.63
CA VAL A 130 1.37 7.81 -4.98
C VAL A 130 0.73 8.77 -5.98
N ASP A 131 1.17 8.71 -7.23
CA ASP A 131 0.56 9.38 -8.37
C ASP A 131 -0.01 8.31 -9.31
N PHE A 132 -1.08 8.63 -10.03
CA PHE A 132 -1.64 7.78 -11.08
C PHE A 132 -2.15 8.63 -12.25
N GLY A 133 -2.12 8.04 -13.45
CA GLY A 133 -2.65 8.65 -14.66
C GLY A 133 -4.12 8.28 -14.92
N ALA A 134 -4.52 8.29 -16.19
CA ALA A 134 -5.88 7.94 -16.59
C ALA A 134 -6.30 6.55 -16.14
N ALA A 135 -7.39 6.47 -15.41
CA ALA A 135 -7.94 5.21 -14.92
C ALA A 135 -8.50 4.35 -16.04
N THR A 136 -8.31 3.05 -15.92
CA THR A 136 -9.10 2.07 -16.67
C THR A 136 -10.33 1.74 -15.84
N THR A 137 -11.51 2.11 -16.31
CA THR A 137 -12.76 1.86 -15.58
C THR A 137 -12.88 0.40 -15.16
N GLY A 138 -13.12 0.16 -13.89
CA GLY A 138 -13.24 -1.17 -13.31
C GLY A 138 -11.91 -1.81 -12.94
N SER A 139 -10.77 -1.14 -13.08
CA SER A 139 -9.47 -1.68 -12.65
C SER A 139 -8.75 -0.69 -11.74
N SER A 140 -8.23 -1.17 -10.63
CA SER A 140 -7.41 -0.36 -9.73
C SER A 140 -6.00 -0.14 -10.28
N PHE A 141 -5.25 0.76 -9.65
CA PHE A 141 -3.81 0.87 -9.78
C PHE A 141 -3.15 0.14 -8.62
N GLY A 142 -2.25 -0.81 -8.91
CA GLY A 142 -1.45 -1.50 -7.91
C GLY A 142 -0.03 -0.91 -7.83
N TYR A 143 0.50 -0.79 -6.62
CA TYR A 143 1.86 -0.30 -6.34
C TYR A 143 2.64 -1.37 -5.60
N ASP A 144 3.84 -1.65 -6.04
CA ASP A 144 4.73 -2.60 -5.40
C ASP A 144 5.82 -1.91 -4.56
N LEU A 145 6.57 -2.71 -3.78
CA LEU A 145 7.70 -2.21 -3.00
C LEU A 145 8.84 -1.65 -3.85
N ALA A 146 8.96 -2.04 -5.12
CA ALA A 146 10.00 -1.55 -6.01
C ALA A 146 9.76 -0.08 -6.41
N SER A 147 8.51 0.38 -6.35
CA SER A 147 8.17 1.79 -6.50
C SER A 147 8.45 2.62 -5.23
N TYR A 148 8.76 1.98 -4.11
CA TYR A 148 9.19 2.59 -2.85
C TYR A 148 10.74 2.58 -2.77
N PRO A 149 11.47 3.63 -2.38
CA PRO A 149 11.07 4.74 -1.54
C PRO A 149 10.72 6.05 -2.28
N ASN A 150 10.74 6.08 -3.58
CA ASN A 150 10.63 7.34 -4.32
C ASN A 150 9.20 7.87 -4.41
N GLN A 151 8.19 7.10 -4.00
CA GLN A 151 6.76 7.48 -3.93
C GLN A 151 6.21 8.23 -5.17
N ASN A 152 6.92 8.13 -6.30
CA ASN A 152 6.60 8.73 -7.58
C ASN A 152 6.39 7.64 -8.66
N GLY A 153 6.22 6.37 -8.22
CA GLY A 153 5.93 5.29 -9.14
C GLY A 153 4.48 5.38 -9.59
N PHE A 154 4.25 5.41 -10.91
CA PHE A 154 2.93 5.12 -11.43
C PHE A 154 2.63 3.65 -11.14
N GLY A 155 1.52 3.39 -10.48
CA GLY A 155 1.00 2.04 -10.30
C GLY A 155 0.66 1.42 -11.66
N GLY A 156 0.90 0.15 -11.80
CA GLY A 156 0.37 -0.60 -12.93
C GLY A 156 -1.13 -0.82 -12.76
N ILE A 157 -1.87 -0.86 -13.87
CA ILE A 157 -3.28 -1.28 -13.85
C ILE A 157 -3.33 -2.73 -13.36
N SER A 158 -4.19 -3.00 -12.39
CA SER A 158 -4.37 -4.34 -11.82
C SER A 158 -4.87 -5.32 -12.87
N VAL A 159 -4.25 -6.50 -12.91
CA VAL A 159 -4.59 -7.58 -13.82
C VAL A 159 -5.00 -8.81 -12.99
N ASN A 160 -6.15 -9.40 -13.33
CA ASN A 160 -6.65 -10.58 -12.63
C ASN A 160 -5.59 -11.70 -12.54
N GLY A 161 -5.39 -12.23 -11.34
CA GLY A 161 -4.42 -13.27 -11.04
C GLY A 161 -2.97 -12.77 -10.84
N SER A 162 -2.72 -11.45 -10.92
CA SER A 162 -1.41 -10.84 -10.65
C SER A 162 -1.43 -10.09 -9.32
N ASN A 163 -0.37 -10.22 -8.51
CA ASN A 163 -0.17 -9.50 -7.25
C ASN A 163 -1.39 -9.53 -6.30
N GLY A 164 -2.13 -10.63 -6.28
CA GLY A 164 -3.32 -10.78 -5.46
C GLY A 164 -4.60 -10.21 -6.06
N ALA A 165 -4.54 -9.52 -7.20
CA ALA A 165 -5.73 -8.98 -7.84
C ALA A 165 -6.68 -10.08 -8.34
N PHE A 166 -7.97 -9.86 -8.12
CA PHE A 166 -9.04 -10.79 -8.48
C PHE A 166 -10.22 -10.02 -9.09
N ILE A 167 -11.13 -10.74 -9.69
CA ILE A 167 -12.37 -10.18 -10.23
C ILE A 167 -13.38 -10.08 -9.10
N SER A 168 -14.00 -8.90 -8.93
CA SER A 168 -15.05 -8.67 -7.94
C SER A 168 -16.22 -9.65 -8.09
N ALA A 169 -16.89 -9.97 -7.00
CA ALA A 169 -17.99 -10.92 -6.96
C ALA A 169 -19.25 -10.41 -7.68
N ASN A 170 -19.37 -9.09 -7.88
CA ASN A 170 -20.50 -8.51 -8.59
C ASN A 170 -20.39 -8.65 -10.12
N ALA A 171 -21.49 -8.38 -10.84
CA ALA A 171 -21.56 -8.56 -12.29
C ALA A 171 -20.71 -7.59 -13.12
N LEU A 172 -20.16 -6.52 -12.53
CA LEU A 172 -19.31 -5.56 -13.25
C LEU A 172 -17.91 -6.12 -13.50
N GLY A 173 -17.46 -7.09 -12.70
CA GLY A 173 -16.17 -7.75 -12.89
C GLY A 173 -14.97 -6.83 -12.67
N ASN A 174 -15.06 -5.92 -11.69
CA ASN A 174 -13.94 -5.02 -11.37
C ASN A 174 -12.71 -5.83 -10.92
N ILE A 175 -11.52 -5.32 -11.21
CA ILE A 175 -10.24 -5.97 -10.93
C ILE A 175 -9.47 -5.16 -9.90
N GLY A 176 -9.05 -5.82 -8.83
CA GLY A 176 -8.26 -5.25 -7.73
C GLY A 176 -7.96 -6.28 -6.66
N SER A 177 -7.25 -5.87 -5.62
CA SER A 177 -6.81 -6.74 -4.51
C SER A 177 -7.18 -6.19 -3.13
N PRO A 178 -8.35 -5.57 -2.91
CA PRO A 178 -8.63 -4.88 -1.64
C PRO A 178 -8.47 -5.78 -0.43
N GLY A 179 -7.69 -5.34 0.54
CA GLY A 179 -7.37 -6.05 1.78
C GLY A 179 -6.16 -6.99 1.68
N VAL A 180 -5.47 -7.03 0.54
CA VAL A 180 -4.28 -7.88 0.35
C VAL A 180 -3.24 -7.18 -0.51
N ALA A 181 -2.09 -6.85 0.08
CA ALA A 181 -0.89 -6.48 -0.68
C ALA A 181 0.06 -7.68 -0.73
N ILE A 182 0.37 -8.18 -1.91
CA ILE A 182 1.36 -9.24 -2.11
C ILE A 182 2.67 -8.57 -2.56
N PHE A 183 3.68 -8.66 -1.71
CA PHE A 183 5.02 -8.25 -2.05
C PHE A 183 5.83 -9.46 -2.54
N PRO A 184 6.66 -9.31 -3.59
CA PRO A 184 7.64 -10.33 -3.91
C PRO A 184 8.47 -10.61 -2.65
N SER A 185 8.62 -11.88 -2.28
CA SER A 185 9.53 -12.25 -1.19
C SER A 185 10.92 -11.73 -1.55
N GLU A 186 11.54 -10.96 -0.66
CA GLU A 186 12.92 -10.55 -0.83
C GLU A 186 13.75 -11.82 -1.09
N VAL A 187 14.45 -11.87 -2.24
CA VAL A 187 15.44 -12.91 -2.47
C VAL A 187 16.51 -12.69 -1.40
N PRO A 188 16.75 -13.64 -0.49
CA PRO A 188 17.76 -13.46 0.53
C PRO A 188 19.08 -13.13 -0.15
N GLU A 189 19.65 -11.97 0.15
CA GLU A 189 20.99 -11.64 -0.36
C GLU A 189 21.93 -12.78 0.00
N PRO A 190 22.77 -13.26 -0.93
CA PRO A 190 23.76 -14.28 -0.64
C PRO A 190 24.59 -13.78 0.55
N SER A 191 24.45 -14.47 1.68
CA SER A 191 25.03 -14.05 2.95
C SER A 191 26.50 -13.72 2.75
N ARG A 192 26.93 -12.49 3.08
CA ARG A 192 28.33 -12.03 2.99
C ARG A 192 29.30 -12.94 3.78
N LEU A 193 28.79 -13.86 4.58
CA LEU A 193 29.55 -14.92 5.26
C LEU A 193 30.24 -15.90 4.31
N GLY A 194 29.74 -16.08 3.06
CA GLY A 194 30.38 -16.93 2.07
C GLY A 194 31.71 -16.40 1.57
N PHE A 195 31.93 -15.08 1.59
CA PHE A 195 33.18 -14.49 1.11
C PHE A 195 34.32 -14.51 2.16
N LEU A 196 34.01 -14.55 3.45
CA LEU A 196 35.03 -14.67 4.50
C LEU A 196 35.65 -16.07 4.59
N GLY A 197 34.90 -17.11 4.22
CA GLY A 197 35.39 -18.50 4.21
C GLY A 197 36.43 -18.77 3.11
N LEU A 198 36.31 -18.16 1.94
CA LEU A 198 37.26 -18.34 0.84
C LEU A 198 38.60 -17.61 1.08
N SER A 199 38.57 -16.48 1.78
CA SER A 199 39.80 -15.73 2.07
C SER A 199 40.69 -16.45 3.09
N PHE A 200 40.16 -17.24 4.02
CA PHE A 200 40.90 -18.01 5.00
C PHE A 200 41.56 -19.28 4.40
N ILE A 201 40.96 -19.89 3.38
CA ILE A 201 41.51 -21.07 2.73
C ILE A 201 42.75 -20.69 1.87
N ILE A 202 42.78 -19.52 1.27
CA ILE A 202 43.92 -19.07 0.45
C ILE A 202 45.14 -18.75 1.36
N LEU A 203 44.97 -18.26 2.58
CA LEU A 203 46.06 -17.97 3.52
C LEU A 203 46.73 -19.23 4.10
N LEU A 204 46.02 -20.35 4.19
CA LEU A 204 46.57 -21.60 4.70
C LEU A 204 47.43 -22.33 3.69
N PHE A 205 47.27 -22.14 2.38
CA PHE A 205 48.05 -22.77 1.34
C PHE A 205 49.36 -22.03 1.03
N THR A 206 49.51 -20.78 1.40
CA THR A 206 50.75 -20.01 1.15
C THR A 206 51.82 -20.20 2.25
N ARG A 207 51.49 -20.82 3.39
CA ARG A 207 52.43 -20.99 4.53
C ARG A 207 53.12 -22.37 4.59
N SER A 208 52.86 -23.24 3.62
CA SER A 208 53.44 -24.62 3.60
C SER A 208 54.58 -24.81 2.59
N ARG A 209 55.20 -23.74 2.11
CA ARG A 209 56.45 -23.84 1.32
C ARG A 209 57.54 -22.94 1.87
N ARG A 210 58.15 -23.40 2.95
CA ARG A 210 59.55 -23.08 3.32
C ARG A 210 60.09 -24.25 4.13
#